data_4ba98679f67c381294c4c78217e7a97d
#
_entry.id   4ba98679f67c381294c4c78217e7a97d
#
_cell.length_a   1.000
_cell.length_b   1.000
_cell.length_c   1.000
_cell.angle_alpha   90.00
_cell.angle_beta   90.00
_cell.angle_gamma   90.00
#
_symmetry.space_group_name_H-M   'P 1'
#
loop_
_entity.id
_entity.type
_entity.pdbx_description
1 polymer ?
#
loop_
_entity_poly.entity_id
_entity_poly.type
_entity_poly.pdbx_seq_one_letter_code
_entity_poly.pdbx_strand_id
1 'polypeptide(L)'
;MSSVVIAVIDIGVGNIGSVLNMLKVLGAKGVLVSTAEQLESAEKIILPGVGSFDEGMRRLDASGIRPILDHKVKFDKTPILGICLGMQLLCRGSEEGVRPGLSYVDAYCKHLASGAKSTVSIPHMRWNQVSITKETDLFKGLVKDNKFYFTHSFGMVCDKESDILGWTNYGDGFVSACCSGNVFGVQFHPEKSHKFGKLLFKNFLEI
;
A
#
# COMPACT_ATOMS: atom_id res chain seq x y z
N MET A 1 -13.31 -22.21 -14.36
CA MET A 1 -13.36 -20.98 -13.57
C MET A 1 -12.24 -20.08 -14.07
N SER A 2 -12.55 -18.90 -14.62
CA SER A 2 -11.51 -17.94 -15.00
C SER A 2 -10.74 -17.57 -13.73
N SER A 3 -9.41 -17.70 -13.74
CA SER A 3 -8.59 -17.27 -12.61
C SER A 3 -8.61 -15.74 -12.55
N VAL A 4 -8.99 -15.18 -11.39
CA VAL A 4 -8.95 -13.73 -11.12
C VAL A 4 -7.58 -13.17 -11.53
N VAL A 5 -7.58 -12.13 -12.36
CA VAL A 5 -6.35 -11.48 -12.83
C VAL A 5 -5.92 -10.43 -11.81
N ILE A 6 -4.77 -10.68 -11.17
CA ILE A 6 -4.17 -9.78 -10.18
C ILE A 6 -3.01 -9.05 -10.83
N ALA A 7 -3.21 -7.79 -11.15
CA ALA A 7 -2.15 -6.94 -11.69
C ALA A 7 -1.20 -6.47 -10.60
N VAL A 8 0.09 -6.74 -10.76
CA VAL A 8 1.16 -6.16 -9.93
C VAL A 8 1.86 -5.12 -10.77
N ILE A 9 1.66 -3.84 -10.45
CA ILE A 9 2.19 -2.73 -11.22
C ILE A 9 3.70 -2.62 -11.01
N ASP A 10 4.44 -2.60 -12.13
CA ASP A 10 5.87 -2.36 -12.17
C ASP A 10 6.18 -0.96 -12.70
N ILE A 11 6.56 -0.07 -11.80
CA ILE A 11 7.10 1.24 -12.14
C ILE A 11 8.63 1.29 -11.98
N GLY A 12 9.29 0.14 -11.97
CA GLY A 12 10.74 0.04 -11.82
C GLY A 12 11.27 0.30 -10.41
N VAL A 13 10.38 0.37 -9.41
CA VAL A 13 10.72 0.51 -7.99
C VAL A 13 9.78 -0.36 -7.16
N GLY A 14 10.31 -1.31 -6.42
CA GLY A 14 9.50 -2.20 -5.57
C GLY A 14 10.07 -3.61 -5.46
N ASN A 15 9.59 -4.33 -4.43
CA ASN A 15 9.95 -5.72 -4.21
C ASN A 15 8.97 -6.66 -4.95
N ILE A 16 8.83 -6.44 -6.26
CA ILE A 16 7.82 -7.07 -7.11
C ILE A 16 7.95 -8.59 -7.11
N GLY A 17 9.18 -9.10 -7.18
CA GLY A 17 9.44 -10.54 -7.18
C GLY A 17 8.90 -11.22 -5.92
N SER A 18 9.03 -10.60 -4.75
CA SER A 18 8.49 -11.14 -3.50
C SER A 18 6.97 -11.09 -3.45
N VAL A 19 6.35 -10.04 -4.01
CA VAL A 19 4.88 -9.94 -4.12
C VAL A 19 4.35 -11.05 -5.03
N LEU A 20 4.92 -11.22 -6.24
CA LEU A 20 4.54 -12.29 -7.16
C LEU A 20 4.74 -13.69 -6.57
N ASN A 21 5.85 -13.89 -5.84
CA ASN A 21 6.10 -15.16 -5.15
C ASN A 21 5.05 -15.41 -4.04
N MET A 22 4.66 -14.39 -3.28
CA MET A 22 3.62 -14.51 -2.25
C MET A 22 2.27 -14.89 -2.87
N LEU A 23 1.88 -14.27 -3.99
CA LEU A 23 0.67 -14.62 -4.74
C LEU A 23 0.72 -16.08 -5.23
N LYS A 24 1.87 -16.52 -5.78
CA LYS A 24 2.08 -17.90 -6.20
C LYS A 24 1.94 -18.90 -5.05
N VAL A 25 2.50 -18.59 -3.87
CA VAL A 25 2.37 -19.43 -2.65
C VAL A 25 0.92 -19.53 -2.17
N LEU A 26 0.10 -18.54 -2.47
CA LEU A 26 -1.35 -18.53 -2.19
C LEU A 26 -2.19 -19.20 -3.29
N GLY A 27 -1.55 -19.70 -4.35
CA GLY A 27 -2.26 -20.32 -5.48
C GLY A 27 -2.91 -19.31 -6.43
N ALA A 28 -2.57 -18.01 -6.30
CA ALA A 28 -3.09 -16.94 -7.14
C ALA A 28 -2.12 -16.60 -8.27
N LYS A 29 -2.66 -16.22 -9.44
CA LYS A 29 -1.88 -15.81 -10.59
C LYS A 29 -1.70 -14.29 -10.61
N GLY A 30 -0.56 -13.81 -10.09
CA GLY A 30 -0.14 -12.42 -10.28
C GLY A 30 0.45 -12.20 -11.68
N VAL A 31 0.07 -11.11 -12.32
CA VAL A 31 0.59 -10.69 -13.63
C VAL A 31 1.35 -9.38 -13.44
N LEU A 32 2.62 -9.37 -13.91
CA LEU A 32 3.40 -8.13 -13.94
C LEU A 32 2.83 -7.20 -15.01
N VAL A 33 2.55 -5.97 -14.62
CA VAL A 33 1.93 -4.95 -15.49
C VAL A 33 2.84 -3.74 -15.58
N SER A 34 3.29 -3.42 -16.78
CA SER A 34 4.12 -2.26 -17.11
C SER A 34 3.53 -1.37 -18.19
N THR A 35 2.40 -1.75 -18.79
CA THR A 35 1.69 -0.97 -19.81
C THR A 35 0.19 -0.83 -19.51
N ALA A 36 -0.45 0.17 -20.11
CA ALA A 36 -1.88 0.42 -19.93
C ALA A 36 -2.74 -0.76 -20.38
N GLU A 37 -2.44 -1.36 -21.51
CA GLU A 37 -3.20 -2.49 -22.10
C GLU A 37 -3.20 -3.72 -21.19
N GLN A 38 -2.06 -3.96 -20.51
CA GLN A 38 -1.96 -5.08 -19.56
C GLN A 38 -2.84 -4.88 -18.33
N LEU A 39 -3.13 -3.60 -17.97
CA LEU A 39 -3.96 -3.29 -16.80
C LEU A 39 -5.46 -3.42 -17.07
N GLU A 40 -5.90 -3.37 -18.33
CA GLU A 40 -7.34 -3.38 -18.68
C GLU A 40 -8.08 -4.59 -18.11
N SER A 41 -7.50 -5.77 -18.16
CA SER A 41 -8.12 -7.02 -17.70
C SER A 41 -7.99 -7.25 -16.18
N ALA A 42 -7.36 -6.33 -15.45
CA ALA A 42 -7.13 -6.51 -14.02
C ALA A 42 -8.45 -6.48 -13.23
N GLU A 43 -8.65 -7.49 -12.40
CA GLU A 43 -9.76 -7.59 -11.45
C GLU A 43 -9.34 -7.10 -10.05
N LYS A 44 -8.05 -7.16 -9.75
CA LYS A 44 -7.42 -6.60 -8.54
C LYS A 44 -6.06 -6.00 -8.91
N ILE A 45 -5.66 -4.96 -8.18
CA ILE A 45 -4.43 -4.22 -8.44
C ILE A 45 -3.58 -4.20 -7.18
N ILE A 46 -2.29 -4.48 -7.31
CA ILE A 46 -1.30 -4.25 -6.27
C ILE A 46 -0.30 -3.23 -6.80
N LEU A 47 -0.09 -2.17 -6.03
CA LEU A 47 0.88 -1.12 -6.32
C LEU A 47 2.00 -1.18 -5.26
N PRO A 48 3.03 -2.01 -5.45
CA PRO A 48 4.18 -2.02 -4.57
C PRO A 48 5.11 -0.87 -4.91
N GLY A 49 5.85 -0.36 -3.95
CA GLY A 49 6.86 0.66 -4.20
C GLY A 49 7.89 0.76 -3.09
N VAL A 50 9.11 1.14 -3.46
CA VAL A 50 10.19 1.55 -2.55
C VAL A 50 10.90 2.78 -3.13
N GLY A 51 11.51 3.60 -2.28
CA GLY A 51 12.20 4.82 -2.70
C GLY A 51 11.41 6.09 -2.36
N SER A 52 11.70 7.19 -3.06
CA SER A 52 11.11 8.50 -2.77
C SER A 52 9.79 8.72 -3.49
N PHE A 53 8.95 9.57 -2.90
CA PHE A 53 7.60 9.88 -3.40
C PHE A 53 7.63 10.46 -4.82
N ASP A 54 8.45 11.50 -5.06
CA ASP A 54 8.51 12.16 -6.37
C ASP A 54 9.01 11.24 -7.47
N GLU A 55 9.98 10.38 -7.17
CA GLU A 55 10.48 9.40 -8.15
C GLU A 55 9.42 8.34 -8.46
N GLY A 56 8.68 7.86 -7.45
CA GLY A 56 7.55 6.95 -7.65
C GLY A 56 6.48 7.55 -8.55
N MET A 57 6.05 8.79 -8.27
CA MET A 57 5.07 9.51 -9.11
C MET A 57 5.60 9.78 -10.52
N ARG A 58 6.87 10.20 -10.65
CA ARG A 58 7.49 10.43 -11.96
C ARG A 58 7.49 9.16 -12.82
N ARG A 59 7.83 8.02 -12.24
CA ARG A 59 7.85 6.73 -12.95
C ARG A 59 6.44 6.27 -13.31
N LEU A 60 5.49 6.42 -12.41
CA LEU A 60 4.10 6.08 -12.70
C LEU A 60 3.53 6.94 -13.84
N ASP A 61 3.80 8.24 -13.84
CA ASP A 61 3.39 9.14 -14.93
C ASP A 61 4.09 8.77 -16.26
N ALA A 62 5.39 8.47 -16.21
CA ALA A 62 6.17 8.12 -17.40
C ALA A 62 5.78 6.76 -18.01
N SER A 63 5.22 5.83 -17.21
CA SER A 63 4.77 4.53 -17.70
C SER A 63 3.52 4.58 -18.58
N GLY A 64 2.78 5.69 -18.56
CA GLY A 64 1.50 5.82 -19.26
C GLY A 64 0.34 5.02 -18.66
N ILE A 65 0.55 4.32 -17.54
CA ILE A 65 -0.47 3.49 -16.88
C ILE A 65 -1.53 4.34 -16.16
N ARG A 66 -1.18 5.56 -15.74
CA ARG A 66 -2.02 6.39 -14.86
C ARG A 66 -3.45 6.59 -15.36
N PRO A 67 -3.74 6.89 -16.64
CA PRO A 67 -5.12 7.10 -17.10
C PRO A 67 -6.01 5.88 -16.91
N ILE A 68 -5.51 4.67 -17.25
CA ILE A 68 -6.27 3.42 -17.06
C ILE A 68 -6.36 3.04 -15.59
N LEU A 69 -5.34 3.30 -14.78
CA LEU A 69 -5.35 3.10 -13.34
C LEU A 69 -6.42 3.98 -12.69
N ASP A 70 -6.48 5.27 -13.06
CA ASP A 70 -7.51 6.20 -12.59
C ASP A 70 -8.92 5.70 -12.95
N HIS A 71 -9.12 5.22 -14.19
CA HIS A 71 -10.40 4.65 -14.62
C HIS A 71 -10.79 3.44 -13.78
N LYS A 72 -9.91 2.45 -13.69
CA LYS A 72 -10.11 1.22 -12.91
C LYS A 72 -10.47 1.49 -11.46
N VAL A 73 -9.73 2.38 -10.81
CA VAL A 73 -9.92 2.63 -9.37
C VAL A 73 -11.14 3.53 -9.12
N LYS A 74 -11.32 4.60 -9.90
CA LYS A 74 -12.37 5.61 -9.63
C LYS A 74 -13.74 5.21 -10.19
N PHE A 75 -13.79 4.55 -11.35
CA PHE A 75 -15.04 4.23 -12.05
C PHE A 75 -15.39 2.75 -11.92
N ASP A 76 -14.51 1.84 -12.29
CA ASP A 76 -14.75 0.39 -12.19
C ASP A 76 -14.78 -0.12 -10.76
N LYS A 77 -14.26 0.67 -9.80
CA LYS A 77 -14.11 0.30 -8.39
C LYS A 77 -13.24 -0.94 -8.19
N THR A 78 -12.29 -1.17 -9.09
CA THR A 78 -11.32 -2.27 -8.96
C THR A 78 -10.55 -2.14 -7.65
N PRO A 79 -10.50 -3.18 -6.79
CA PRO A 79 -9.75 -3.13 -5.54
C PRO A 79 -8.26 -2.90 -5.80
N ILE A 80 -7.68 -1.94 -5.11
CA ILE A 80 -6.24 -1.64 -5.16
C ILE A 80 -5.61 -1.71 -3.79
N LEU A 81 -4.44 -2.35 -3.69
CA LEU A 81 -3.60 -2.41 -2.49
C LEU A 81 -2.27 -1.69 -2.75
N GLY A 82 -2.07 -0.52 -2.16
CA GLY A 82 -0.77 0.16 -2.12
C GLY A 82 0.11 -0.39 -1.00
N ILE A 83 1.38 -0.72 -1.30
CA ILE A 83 2.33 -1.28 -0.34
C ILE A 83 3.52 -0.32 -0.18
N CYS A 84 3.80 0.12 1.05
CA CYS A 84 4.87 1.02 1.45
C CYS A 84 4.82 2.34 0.65
N LEU A 85 5.77 2.62 -0.24
CA LEU A 85 5.69 3.78 -1.13
C LEU A 85 4.38 3.77 -1.94
N GLY A 86 3.92 2.59 -2.39
CA GLY A 86 2.64 2.48 -3.11
C GLY A 86 1.45 3.01 -2.29
N MET A 87 1.40 2.77 -0.97
CA MET A 87 0.40 3.38 -0.09
C MET A 87 0.54 4.91 -0.07
N GLN A 88 1.77 5.42 0.00
CA GLN A 88 2.02 6.86 0.02
C GLN A 88 1.59 7.54 -1.29
N LEU A 89 1.82 6.89 -2.44
CA LEU A 89 1.38 7.41 -3.75
C LEU A 89 -0.14 7.54 -3.86
N LEU A 90 -0.94 6.79 -3.06
CA LEU A 90 -2.41 6.93 -3.02
C LEU A 90 -2.86 8.27 -2.40
N CYS A 91 -2.00 8.94 -1.63
CA CYS A 91 -2.27 10.23 -0.99
C CYS A 91 -2.32 11.37 -2.01
N ARG A 92 -2.69 12.57 -1.52
CA ARG A 92 -2.63 13.81 -2.30
C ARG A 92 -1.20 14.28 -2.54
N GLY A 93 -0.27 13.98 -1.61
CA GLY A 93 1.12 14.42 -1.67
C GLY A 93 1.91 13.96 -0.46
N SER A 94 3.17 14.40 -0.38
CA SER A 94 4.11 14.06 0.67
C SER A 94 5.03 15.24 1.00
N GLU A 95 5.43 15.37 2.27
CA GLU A 95 6.52 16.28 2.67
C GLU A 95 7.88 15.89 2.06
N GLU A 96 8.00 14.66 1.54
CA GLU A 96 9.23 14.18 0.87
C GLU A 96 9.46 14.84 -0.49
N GLY A 97 8.41 15.34 -1.13
CA GLY A 97 8.48 15.86 -2.49
C GLY A 97 7.51 16.99 -2.77
N VAL A 98 7.44 17.38 -4.05
CA VAL A 98 6.57 18.46 -4.53
C VAL A 98 5.51 17.99 -5.54
N ARG A 99 5.61 16.73 -6.00
CA ARG A 99 4.65 16.19 -6.97
C ARG A 99 3.32 15.88 -6.29
N PRO A 100 2.18 16.09 -6.99
CA PRO A 100 0.90 15.58 -6.52
C PRO A 100 0.87 14.05 -6.60
N GLY A 101 0.23 13.40 -5.62
CA GLY A 101 -0.05 11.98 -5.65
C GLY A 101 -1.27 11.61 -6.48
N LEU A 102 -1.76 10.38 -6.32
CA LEU A 102 -2.94 9.86 -7.01
C LEU A 102 -4.27 10.41 -6.46
N SER A 103 -4.27 10.90 -5.23
CA SER A 103 -5.46 11.41 -4.54
C SER A 103 -6.63 10.40 -4.51
N TYR A 104 -6.32 9.13 -4.29
CA TYR A 104 -7.35 8.09 -4.09
C TYR A 104 -7.81 8.02 -2.63
N VAL A 105 -6.98 8.52 -1.71
CA VAL A 105 -7.29 8.68 -0.30
C VAL A 105 -7.08 10.15 0.10
N ASP A 106 -8.01 10.71 0.86
CA ASP A 106 -7.90 12.06 1.45
C ASP A 106 -6.87 12.04 2.59
N ALA A 107 -5.61 12.04 2.21
CA ALA A 107 -4.49 11.91 3.13
C ALA A 107 -3.25 12.63 2.58
N TYR A 108 -2.29 12.89 3.48
CA TYR A 108 -0.99 13.46 3.15
C TYR A 108 0.12 12.75 3.91
N CYS A 109 1.28 12.52 3.29
CA CYS A 109 2.41 11.88 3.96
C CYS A 109 3.27 12.92 4.66
N LYS A 110 3.59 12.69 5.95
CA LYS A 110 4.45 13.55 6.75
C LYS A 110 5.69 12.78 7.21
N HIS A 111 6.79 13.49 7.40
CA HIS A 111 7.99 12.91 7.97
C HIS A 111 7.72 12.49 9.43
N LEU A 112 8.13 11.28 9.83
CA LEU A 112 7.82 10.73 11.15
C LEU A 112 8.41 11.53 12.33
N ALA A 113 9.44 12.34 12.07
CA ALA A 113 10.00 13.24 13.06
C ALA A 113 9.41 14.67 13.01
N SER A 114 8.50 14.96 12.07
CA SER A 114 7.85 16.28 11.99
C SER A 114 6.91 16.48 13.16
N GLY A 115 7.28 17.40 14.08
CA GLY A 115 6.47 17.70 15.27
C GLY A 115 6.54 16.66 16.38
N ALA A 116 7.36 15.61 16.22
CA ALA A 116 7.49 14.56 17.23
C ALA A 116 8.01 15.10 18.55
N LYS A 117 7.29 14.80 19.64
CA LYS A 117 7.70 15.12 21.02
C LYS A 117 8.83 14.22 21.52
N SER A 118 9.03 13.08 20.89
CA SER A 118 10.08 12.11 21.23
C SER A 118 11.06 11.94 20.08
N THR A 119 12.33 11.81 20.38
CA THR A 119 13.34 11.44 19.40
C THR A 119 13.20 9.97 19.04
N VAL A 120 12.95 9.68 17.76
CA VAL A 120 12.92 8.33 17.22
C VAL A 120 13.97 8.17 16.13
N SER A 121 14.51 6.96 15.98
CA SER A 121 15.45 6.67 14.90
C SER A 121 14.73 6.69 13.55
N ILE A 122 15.24 7.43 12.59
CA ILE A 122 14.74 7.47 11.21
C ILE A 122 15.80 6.86 10.29
N PRO A 123 15.42 5.95 9.38
CA PRO A 123 14.06 5.44 9.13
C PRO A 123 13.53 4.51 10.23
N HIS A 124 12.20 4.38 10.34
CA HIS A 124 11.55 3.31 11.08
C HIS A 124 11.81 1.99 10.36
N MET A 125 12.85 1.29 10.75
CA MET A 125 13.28 0.03 10.13
C MET A 125 13.30 -1.07 11.19
N ARG A 126 12.17 -1.79 11.31
CA ARG A 126 11.99 -2.88 12.28
C ARG A 126 10.70 -3.65 12.08
N TRP A 127 10.57 -4.75 12.83
CA TRP A 127 9.31 -5.40 13.08
C TRP A 127 8.52 -4.59 14.11
N ASN A 128 7.26 -4.28 13.81
CA ASN A 128 6.40 -3.58 14.74
C ASN A 128 4.96 -4.09 14.62
N GLN A 129 4.18 -3.81 15.65
CA GLN A 129 2.78 -4.19 15.76
C GLN A 129 1.88 -3.17 15.07
N VAL A 130 0.81 -3.67 14.45
CA VAL A 130 -0.30 -2.88 13.94
C VAL A 130 -1.50 -3.04 14.86
N SER A 131 -1.91 -1.96 15.49
CA SER A 131 -3.16 -1.88 16.24
C SER A 131 -4.31 -1.69 15.25
N ILE A 132 -5.17 -2.70 15.12
CA ILE A 132 -6.35 -2.67 14.24
C ILE A 132 -7.38 -1.73 14.86
N THR A 133 -7.80 -0.69 14.14
CA THR A 133 -8.73 0.33 14.64
C THR A 133 -10.19 -0.03 14.42
N LYS A 134 -10.47 -0.84 13.39
CA LYS A 134 -11.81 -1.33 13.07
C LYS A 134 -11.75 -2.70 12.37
N GLU A 135 -12.81 -3.47 12.49
CA GLU A 135 -12.95 -4.71 11.74
C GLU A 135 -13.04 -4.44 10.25
N THR A 136 -12.33 -5.25 9.45
CA THR A 136 -12.29 -5.16 8.00
C THR A 136 -11.90 -6.51 7.41
N ASP A 137 -12.37 -6.81 6.21
CA ASP A 137 -12.02 -8.04 5.51
C ASP A 137 -10.50 -8.15 5.30
N LEU A 138 -9.80 -7.03 5.03
CA LEU A 138 -8.34 -7.03 4.87
C LEU A 138 -7.61 -7.59 6.10
N PHE A 139 -8.11 -7.34 7.31
CA PHE A 139 -7.50 -7.77 8.58
C PHE A 139 -8.21 -8.95 9.24
N LYS A 140 -9.13 -9.60 8.54
CA LYS A 140 -9.85 -10.77 9.05
C LYS A 140 -8.89 -11.86 9.52
N GLY A 141 -9.09 -12.32 10.75
CA GLY A 141 -8.27 -13.37 11.37
C GLY A 141 -6.88 -12.93 11.84
N LEU A 142 -6.52 -11.64 11.73
CA LEU A 142 -5.31 -11.11 12.36
C LEU A 142 -5.49 -11.02 13.88
N VAL A 143 -4.51 -11.55 14.60
CA VAL A 143 -4.48 -11.52 16.06
C VAL A 143 -3.83 -10.25 16.60
N LYS A 144 -4.07 -9.93 17.89
CA LYS A 144 -3.48 -8.74 18.52
C LYS A 144 -1.95 -8.73 18.48
N ASP A 145 -1.31 -9.88 18.58
CA ASP A 145 0.16 -10.01 18.57
C ASP A 145 0.75 -10.10 17.15
N ASN A 146 0.06 -9.49 16.16
CA ASN A 146 0.59 -9.40 14.80
C ASN A 146 1.90 -8.58 14.78
N LYS A 147 2.78 -8.91 13.83
CA LYS A 147 4.01 -8.15 13.57
C LYS A 147 4.26 -8.06 12.09
N PHE A 148 4.52 -6.85 11.64
CA PHE A 148 4.86 -6.56 10.25
C PHE A 148 6.21 -5.87 10.16
N TYR A 149 6.88 -6.03 9.03
CA TYR A 149 8.15 -5.39 8.75
C TYR A 149 7.95 -4.01 8.13
N PHE A 150 8.57 -3.01 8.71
CA PHE A 150 8.55 -1.61 8.28
C PHE A 150 9.93 -1.15 7.85
N THR A 151 10.00 -0.27 6.85
CA THR A 151 11.19 0.47 6.47
C THR A 151 10.78 1.76 5.74
N HIS A 152 10.59 2.86 6.49
CA HIS A 152 10.11 4.13 5.94
C HIS A 152 10.47 5.30 6.86
N SER A 153 10.52 6.50 6.30
CA SER A 153 10.75 7.77 7.04
C SER A 153 9.51 8.67 7.06
N PHE A 154 8.55 8.41 6.17
CA PHE A 154 7.30 9.17 6.05
C PHE A 154 6.12 8.27 6.36
N GLY A 155 5.08 8.82 6.95
CA GLY A 155 3.85 8.13 7.30
C GLY A 155 2.62 8.90 6.84
N MET A 156 1.54 8.18 6.54
CA MET A 156 0.26 8.75 6.15
C MET A 156 -0.44 9.42 7.33
N VAL A 157 -1.04 10.57 7.08
CA VAL A 157 -2.01 11.24 7.94
C VAL A 157 -3.30 11.35 7.15
N CYS A 158 -4.35 10.66 7.59
CA CYS A 158 -5.68 10.71 6.97
C CYS A 158 -6.46 11.94 7.46
N ASP A 159 -7.20 12.59 6.56
CA ASP A 159 -8.11 13.67 6.92
C ASP A 159 -9.39 13.12 7.57
N LYS A 160 -9.78 11.89 7.22
CA LYS A 160 -10.94 11.19 7.77
C LYS A 160 -10.49 10.02 8.65
N GLU A 161 -10.90 10.03 9.91
CA GLU A 161 -10.64 8.93 10.84
C GLU A 161 -11.26 7.60 10.36
N SER A 162 -12.39 7.69 9.64
CA SER A 162 -13.04 6.53 9.03
C SER A 162 -12.16 5.77 8.03
N ASP A 163 -11.15 6.40 7.46
CA ASP A 163 -10.26 5.77 6.49
C ASP A 163 -9.08 5.04 7.15
N ILE A 164 -8.89 5.21 8.47
CA ILE A 164 -7.82 4.55 9.24
C ILE A 164 -8.23 3.12 9.57
N LEU A 165 -7.44 2.14 9.11
CA LEU A 165 -7.59 0.72 9.45
C LEU A 165 -6.63 0.25 10.53
N GLY A 166 -5.45 0.82 10.56
CA GLY A 166 -4.41 0.38 11.47
C GLY A 166 -3.48 1.50 11.87
N TRP A 167 -3.06 1.45 13.13
CA TRP A 167 -2.17 2.38 13.76
C TRP A 167 -0.93 1.67 14.31
N THR A 168 0.22 2.29 14.21
CA THR A 168 1.47 1.76 14.77
C THR A 168 2.12 2.79 15.67
N ASN A 169 2.47 2.35 16.89
CA ASN A 169 3.17 3.19 17.87
C ASN A 169 4.66 3.28 17.51
N TYR A 170 5.08 4.46 17.10
CA TYR A 170 6.48 4.82 16.86
C TYR A 170 6.60 6.34 16.92
N GLY A 171 7.30 6.89 17.93
CA GLY A 171 7.19 8.31 18.24
C GLY A 171 5.78 8.70 18.64
N ASP A 172 5.19 9.64 17.92
CA ASP A 172 3.79 10.05 18.12
C ASP A 172 2.79 9.08 17.47
N GLY A 173 3.31 8.02 16.81
CA GLY A 173 2.50 7.05 16.07
C GLY A 173 2.13 7.51 14.66
N PHE A 174 1.68 6.57 13.82
CA PHE A 174 1.28 6.85 12.44
C PHE A 174 0.23 5.87 11.93
N VAL A 175 -0.49 6.27 10.88
CA VAL A 175 -1.42 5.40 10.16
C VAL A 175 -0.62 4.36 9.38
N SER A 176 -0.69 3.10 9.79
CA SER A 176 0.02 1.99 9.18
C SER A 176 -0.82 1.18 8.19
N ALA A 177 -2.14 1.39 8.17
CA ALA A 177 -3.04 0.88 7.15
C ALA A 177 -4.26 1.79 6.99
N CYS A 178 -4.74 1.92 5.76
CA CYS A 178 -5.92 2.71 5.41
C CYS A 178 -6.85 1.97 4.45
N CYS A 179 -8.11 2.44 4.39
CA CYS A 179 -9.10 2.03 3.41
C CYS A 179 -10.06 3.18 3.11
N SER A 180 -10.22 3.49 1.83
CA SER A 180 -11.23 4.41 1.32
C SER A 180 -11.97 3.73 0.17
N GLY A 181 -13.15 3.18 0.44
CA GLY A 181 -13.91 2.36 -0.51
C GLY A 181 -13.11 1.13 -0.98
N ASN A 182 -12.80 1.06 -2.28
CA ASN A 182 -12.03 -0.01 -2.90
C ASN A 182 -10.50 0.20 -2.83
N VAL A 183 -10.05 1.28 -2.18
CA VAL A 183 -8.62 1.64 -2.10
C VAL A 183 -8.07 1.25 -0.73
N PHE A 184 -7.11 0.34 -0.72
CA PHE A 184 -6.42 -0.13 0.47
C PHE A 184 -4.95 0.28 0.43
N GLY A 185 -4.38 0.61 1.58
CA GLY A 185 -2.96 0.92 1.71
C GLY A 185 -2.38 0.33 2.98
N VAL A 186 -1.13 -0.16 2.91
CA VAL A 186 -0.35 -0.61 4.06
C VAL A 186 1.07 -0.05 3.99
N GLN A 187 1.55 0.53 5.09
CA GLN A 187 2.88 1.13 5.17
C GLN A 187 3.99 0.10 5.35
N PHE A 188 3.65 -1.03 5.90
CA PHE A 188 4.56 -2.17 6.07
C PHE A 188 4.67 -2.99 4.78
N HIS A 189 5.60 -3.94 4.79
CA HIS A 189 5.85 -4.88 3.70
C HIS A 189 5.22 -6.25 4.01
N PRO A 190 3.98 -6.53 3.59
CA PRO A 190 3.36 -7.83 3.85
C PRO A 190 4.12 -8.96 3.17
N GLU A 191 4.76 -8.72 2.01
CA GLU A 191 5.58 -9.72 1.31
C GLU A 191 6.83 -10.14 2.10
N LYS A 192 7.21 -9.37 3.14
CA LYS A 192 8.31 -9.67 4.08
C LYS A 192 7.82 -10.08 5.46
N SER A 193 6.49 -10.15 5.67
CA SER A 193 5.89 -10.27 7.02
C SER A 193 5.38 -11.68 7.35
N HIS A 194 6.00 -12.71 6.78
CA HIS A 194 5.75 -14.13 7.07
C HIS A 194 4.25 -14.48 7.11
N LYS A 195 3.79 -15.15 8.18
CA LYS A 195 2.41 -15.62 8.32
C LYS A 195 1.37 -14.47 8.31
N PHE A 196 1.71 -13.33 8.87
CA PHE A 196 0.77 -12.19 8.93
C PHE A 196 0.63 -11.52 7.55
N GLY A 197 1.73 -11.39 6.82
CA GLY A 197 1.69 -10.91 5.45
C GLY A 197 0.96 -11.86 4.51
N LYS A 198 1.20 -13.18 4.66
CA LYS A 198 0.47 -14.22 3.91
C LYS A 198 -1.04 -14.14 4.14
N LEU A 199 -1.47 -13.95 5.40
CA LEU A 199 -2.88 -13.81 5.75
C LEU A 199 -3.48 -12.54 5.14
N LEU A 200 -2.77 -11.40 5.19
CA LEU A 200 -3.22 -10.15 4.59
C LEU A 200 -3.40 -10.28 3.08
N PHE A 201 -2.45 -10.87 2.36
CA PHE A 201 -2.61 -11.12 0.93
C PHE A 201 -3.78 -12.04 0.64
N LYS A 202 -3.94 -13.14 1.41
CA LYS A 202 -5.10 -14.03 1.28
C LYS A 202 -6.41 -13.26 1.41
N ASN A 203 -6.53 -12.43 2.44
CA ASN A 203 -7.71 -11.62 2.66
C ASN A 203 -7.96 -10.64 1.50
N PHE A 204 -6.90 -9.96 1.01
CA PHE A 204 -7.04 -9.07 -0.16
C PHE A 204 -7.51 -9.83 -1.41
N LEU A 205 -7.11 -11.07 -1.58
CA LEU A 205 -7.58 -11.91 -2.69
C LEU A 205 -9.06 -12.29 -2.58
N GLU A 206 -9.63 -12.26 -1.38
CA GLU A 206 -11.04 -12.60 -1.11
C GLU A 206 -11.97 -11.37 -1.16
N ILE A 207 -11.44 -10.11 -1.10
CA ILE A 207 -12.17 -8.86 -1.30
C ILE A 207 -12.62 -8.74 -2.76
#